data_2495e0fded35160aed135c04df1f2c05
#
_entry.id   2495e0fded35160aed135c04df1f2c05
#
_cell.length_a   1.000
_cell.length_b   1.000
_cell.length_c   1.000
_cell.angle_alpha   90.00
_cell.angle_beta   90.00
_cell.angle_gamma   90.00
#
_symmetry.space_group_name_H-M   'P 1'
#
loop_
_entity.id
_entity.type
_entity.pdbx_description
1 polymer ?
#
loop_
_entity_poly.entity_id
_entity_poly.type
_entity_poly.pdbx_seq_one_letter_code
_entity_poly.pdbx_strand_id
1 'polypeptide(L)'
;MSMPAVSALPVGRSLLYLVVAGVAWGTAGAAASLVFRISDLGPLALSFWRCAGGLVLLAGALALRPRRAPRLPEPRRRRLLRILGTGVGLTVFQSAYFAAVDLTGLAVGTVVTLGAGPVLIAVGARVMLGELLGLGGLAAVAGALAGLAVLVLGGESGEVVPAGVLLALLSAAGYAAITLLTRWLGRDGGGGDALTTSAWAFGIGAVGLLPMAAAEGIVPHTAQTGQVLWLLVYVAAVPTALAYALYFAGAAAVRSATVSVIMLLEPVSAALIAVTVLRERLTAATVIGTLLLLTAVAGLALAEARGAAVARRRQAEAVAV
;
A
#
# COMPACT_ATOMS: atom_id res chain seq x y z
N MET A 1 15.57 37.64 11.72
CA MET A 1 16.26 36.45 11.21
C MET A 1 15.24 35.63 10.41
N SER A 2 15.28 35.73 9.10
CA SER A 2 14.41 34.95 8.21
C SER A 2 14.89 33.50 8.22
N MET A 3 14.04 32.60 8.69
CA MET A 3 14.29 31.15 8.58
C MET A 3 14.47 30.80 7.09
N PRO A 4 15.51 30.05 6.73
CA PRO A 4 15.64 29.58 5.35
C PRO A 4 14.41 28.70 5.05
N ALA A 5 13.62 29.10 4.05
CA ALA A 5 12.56 28.30 3.51
C ALA A 5 13.16 26.95 3.07
N VAL A 6 12.75 25.87 3.72
CA VAL A 6 13.05 24.51 3.23
C VAL A 6 12.51 24.49 1.80
N SER A 7 13.42 24.49 0.82
CA SER A 7 13.04 24.50 -0.59
C SER A 7 12.20 23.26 -0.86
N ALA A 8 10.89 23.46 -1.01
CA ALA A 8 9.99 22.40 -1.45
C ALA A 8 10.51 21.91 -2.81
N LEU A 9 10.60 20.59 -2.96
CA LEU A 9 10.99 19.98 -4.24
C LEU A 9 10.12 20.52 -5.36
N PRO A 10 10.67 20.83 -6.54
CA PRO A 10 9.87 21.21 -7.70
C PRO A 10 8.75 20.20 -7.93
N VAL A 11 7.53 20.66 -8.17
CA VAL A 11 6.33 19.80 -8.33
C VAL A 11 6.57 18.66 -9.33
N GLY A 12 7.27 18.95 -10.44
CA GLY A 12 7.60 17.93 -11.45
C GLY A 12 8.45 16.77 -10.88
N ARG A 13 9.45 17.06 -10.03
CA ARG A 13 10.26 16.02 -9.37
C ARG A 13 9.43 15.22 -8.37
N SER A 14 8.53 15.86 -7.65
CA SER A 14 7.64 15.20 -6.71
C SER A 14 6.67 14.26 -7.40
N LEU A 15 6.13 14.66 -8.55
CA LEU A 15 5.30 13.79 -9.40
C LEU A 15 6.10 12.59 -9.94
N LEU A 16 7.33 12.81 -10.42
CA LEU A 16 8.20 11.73 -10.86
C LEU A 16 8.48 10.72 -9.72
N TYR A 17 8.76 11.19 -8.52
CA TYR A 17 8.99 10.33 -7.36
C TYR A 17 7.76 9.45 -7.05
N LEU A 18 6.56 10.00 -7.14
CA LEU A 18 5.32 9.25 -6.95
C LEU A 18 5.08 8.22 -8.05
N VAL A 19 5.33 8.58 -9.31
CA VAL A 19 5.24 7.65 -10.44
C VAL A 19 6.20 6.48 -10.28
N VAL A 20 7.47 6.76 -9.95
CA VAL A 20 8.48 5.71 -9.70
C VAL A 20 8.07 4.83 -8.52
N ALA A 21 7.57 5.42 -7.43
CA ALA A 21 7.11 4.66 -6.26
C ALA A 21 5.91 3.74 -6.60
N GLY A 22 4.91 4.26 -7.33
CA GLY A 22 3.74 3.48 -7.75
C GLY A 22 4.11 2.29 -8.64
N VAL A 23 4.96 2.52 -9.66
CA VAL A 23 5.46 1.45 -10.52
C VAL A 23 6.31 0.45 -9.73
N ALA A 24 7.20 0.93 -8.85
CA ALA A 24 8.04 0.06 -8.03
C ALA A 24 7.20 -0.85 -7.13
N TRP A 25 6.12 -0.34 -6.52
CA TRP A 25 5.22 -1.18 -5.73
C TRP A 25 4.52 -2.24 -6.58
N GLY A 26 4.09 -1.92 -7.80
CA GLY A 26 3.51 -2.89 -8.74
C GLY A 26 4.44 -4.05 -9.10
N THR A 27 5.77 -3.87 -8.98
CA THR A 27 6.74 -4.95 -9.21
C THR A 27 6.91 -5.90 -8.01
N ALA A 28 6.44 -5.53 -6.81
CA ALA A 28 6.63 -6.34 -5.59
C ALA A 28 5.99 -7.73 -5.71
N GLY A 29 4.74 -7.77 -6.16
CA GLY A 29 4.02 -9.04 -6.36
C GLY A 29 4.61 -9.87 -7.49
N ALA A 30 5.12 -9.24 -8.55
CA ALA A 30 5.81 -9.94 -9.63
C ALA A 30 7.08 -10.64 -9.14
N ALA A 31 7.89 -9.94 -8.34
CA ALA A 31 9.08 -10.53 -7.72
C ALA A 31 8.69 -11.68 -6.78
N ALA A 32 7.61 -11.54 -6.00
CA ALA A 32 7.07 -12.60 -5.15
C ALA A 32 6.66 -13.83 -5.98
N SER A 33 5.86 -13.63 -7.04
CA SER A 33 5.45 -14.73 -7.94
C SER A 33 6.65 -15.46 -8.56
N LEU A 34 7.70 -14.74 -8.90
CA LEU A 34 8.93 -15.36 -9.41
C LEU A 34 9.65 -16.19 -8.32
N VAL A 35 9.74 -15.69 -7.09
CA VAL A 35 10.29 -16.45 -5.95
C VAL A 35 9.52 -17.74 -5.74
N PHE A 36 8.19 -17.69 -5.70
CA PHE A 36 7.33 -18.87 -5.49
C PHE A 36 7.45 -19.91 -6.62
N ARG A 37 7.77 -19.48 -7.86
CA ARG A 37 7.96 -20.40 -9.01
C ARG A 37 9.30 -21.12 -8.99
N ILE A 38 10.34 -20.55 -8.37
CA ILE A 38 11.72 -21.07 -8.46
C ILE A 38 12.27 -21.59 -7.13
N SER A 39 11.47 -21.49 -6.05
CA SER A 39 11.86 -21.96 -4.71
C SER A 39 10.65 -22.46 -3.93
N ASP A 40 10.93 -23.12 -2.81
CA ASP A 40 9.95 -23.54 -1.80
C ASP A 40 9.66 -22.44 -0.74
N LEU A 41 10.18 -21.21 -0.95
CA LEU A 41 9.97 -20.12 -0.02
C LEU A 41 8.49 -19.69 -0.05
N GLY A 42 7.83 -19.77 1.10
CA GLY A 42 6.43 -19.40 1.21
C GLY A 42 6.19 -17.89 1.44
N PRO A 43 4.91 -17.48 1.42
CA PRO A 43 4.50 -16.08 1.56
C PRO A 43 4.93 -15.42 2.87
N LEU A 44 4.94 -16.16 3.97
CA LEU A 44 5.31 -15.64 5.30
C LEU A 44 6.81 -15.44 5.42
N ALA A 45 7.61 -16.38 4.88
CA ALA A 45 9.06 -16.26 4.81
C ALA A 45 9.47 -15.09 3.90
N LEU A 46 8.84 -14.93 2.74
CA LEU A 46 9.06 -13.77 1.87
C LEU A 46 8.70 -12.46 2.58
N SER A 47 7.57 -12.41 3.29
CA SER A 47 7.15 -11.24 4.08
C SER A 47 8.16 -10.90 5.17
N PHE A 48 8.69 -11.92 5.85
CA PHE A 48 9.76 -11.74 6.83
C PHE A 48 11.01 -11.11 6.20
N TRP A 49 11.52 -11.66 5.10
CA TRP A 49 12.70 -11.13 4.41
C TRP A 49 12.50 -9.71 3.90
N ARG A 50 11.30 -9.40 3.39
CA ARG A 50 10.94 -8.03 3.03
C ARG A 50 10.98 -7.08 4.22
N CYS A 51 10.42 -7.50 5.36
CA CYS A 51 10.44 -6.70 6.59
C CYS A 51 11.85 -6.51 7.13
N ALA A 52 12.64 -7.56 7.22
CA ALA A 52 14.00 -7.52 7.74
C ALA A 52 14.91 -6.65 6.85
N GLY A 53 14.90 -6.89 5.54
CA GLY A 53 15.66 -6.10 4.58
C GLY A 53 15.20 -4.65 4.52
N GLY A 54 13.88 -4.41 4.52
CA GLY A 54 13.30 -3.07 4.57
C GLY A 54 13.70 -2.30 5.83
N LEU A 55 13.68 -2.96 7.01
CA LEU A 55 14.17 -2.38 8.26
C LEU A 55 15.62 -1.94 8.16
N VAL A 56 16.50 -2.82 7.70
CA VAL A 56 17.96 -2.54 7.58
C VAL A 56 18.19 -1.34 6.67
N LEU A 57 17.56 -1.33 5.48
CA LEU A 57 17.74 -0.25 4.51
C LEU A 57 17.13 1.08 4.98
N LEU A 58 15.94 1.05 5.59
CA LEU A 58 15.32 2.26 6.13
C LEU A 58 16.05 2.78 7.36
N ALA A 59 16.56 1.91 8.25
CA ALA A 59 17.40 2.30 9.37
C ALA A 59 18.70 2.95 8.89
N GLY A 60 19.35 2.38 7.87
CA GLY A 60 20.49 2.97 7.21
C GLY A 60 20.20 4.35 6.62
N ALA A 61 19.08 4.50 5.90
CA ALA A 61 18.64 5.77 5.35
C ALA A 61 18.35 6.82 6.45
N LEU A 62 17.78 6.40 7.57
CA LEU A 62 17.53 7.27 8.73
C LEU A 62 18.84 7.69 9.42
N ALA A 63 19.82 6.80 9.54
CA ALA A 63 21.12 7.10 10.13
C ALA A 63 21.92 8.13 9.29
N LEU A 64 21.76 8.09 7.97
CA LEU A 64 22.42 9.02 7.05
C LEU A 64 21.68 10.37 6.91
N ARG A 65 20.46 10.49 7.46
CA ARG A 65 19.71 11.75 7.41
C ARG A 65 20.28 12.78 8.36
N PRO A 66 20.37 14.07 7.94
CA PRO A 66 20.65 15.19 8.86
C PRO A 66 19.61 15.19 9.99
N ARG A 67 20.08 15.39 11.24
CA ARG A 67 19.20 15.51 12.41
C ARG A 67 18.24 16.66 12.19
N ARG A 68 16.93 16.36 12.08
CA ARG A 68 15.88 17.39 12.04
C ARG A 68 15.67 17.99 13.43
N ALA A 69 15.25 19.26 13.46
CA ALA A 69 14.88 19.93 14.71
C ALA A 69 13.89 19.07 15.52
N PRO A 70 13.99 19.14 16.88
CA PRO A 70 13.07 18.41 17.75
C PRO A 70 11.63 18.78 17.43
N ARG A 71 10.79 17.78 17.15
CA ARG A 71 9.35 17.96 17.04
C ARG A 71 8.75 18.03 18.44
N LEU A 72 7.55 18.61 18.53
CA LEU A 72 6.79 18.60 19.77
C LEU A 72 6.70 17.17 20.35
N PRO A 73 6.90 16.99 21.66
CA PRO A 73 6.89 15.68 22.29
C PRO A 73 5.50 15.05 22.14
N GLU A 74 5.45 13.90 21.48
CA GLU A 74 4.24 13.10 21.34
C GLU A 74 4.01 12.27 22.62
N PRO A 75 2.79 12.21 23.18
CA PRO A 75 2.49 11.37 24.34
C PRO A 75 2.87 9.89 24.08
N ARG A 76 3.52 9.24 25.04
CA ARG A 76 4.02 7.85 24.91
C ARG A 76 2.94 6.89 24.43
N ARG A 77 1.71 6.98 24.96
CA ARG A 77 0.58 6.12 24.56
C ARG A 77 0.24 6.29 23.08
N ARG A 78 0.21 7.52 22.57
CA ARG A 78 -0.05 7.80 21.15
C ARG A 78 1.05 7.25 20.26
N ARG A 79 2.31 7.46 20.66
CA ARG A 79 3.47 6.93 19.93
C ARG A 79 3.43 5.40 19.86
N LEU A 80 3.16 4.72 20.98
CA LEU A 80 3.04 3.26 21.02
C LEU A 80 1.89 2.78 20.15
N LEU A 81 0.70 3.37 20.26
CA LEU A 81 -0.45 3.01 19.45
C LEU A 81 -0.17 3.19 17.96
N ARG A 82 0.50 4.27 17.56
CA ARG A 82 0.91 4.51 16.19
C ARG A 82 1.90 3.46 15.70
N ILE A 83 2.95 3.19 16.44
CA ILE A 83 4.00 2.24 16.05
C ILE A 83 3.43 0.82 15.99
N LEU A 84 2.77 0.36 17.06
CA LEU A 84 2.21 -1.00 17.12
C LEU A 84 1.08 -1.21 16.12
N GLY A 85 0.14 -0.26 16.04
CA GLY A 85 -0.99 -0.36 15.13
C GLY A 85 -0.56 -0.33 13.66
N THR A 86 0.40 0.54 13.31
CA THR A 86 0.97 0.57 11.96
C THR A 86 1.78 -0.70 11.68
N GLY A 87 2.56 -1.18 12.64
CA GLY A 87 3.38 -2.38 12.50
C GLY A 87 2.54 -3.64 12.31
N VAL A 88 1.55 -3.87 13.15
CA VAL A 88 0.62 -5.01 13.03
C VAL A 88 -0.19 -4.91 11.74
N GLY A 89 -0.75 -3.73 11.44
CA GLY A 89 -1.50 -3.52 10.21
C GLY A 89 -0.66 -3.77 8.96
N LEU A 90 0.60 -3.30 8.92
CA LEU A 90 1.52 -3.55 7.81
C LEU A 90 1.86 -5.04 7.69
N THR A 91 2.07 -5.72 8.80
CA THR A 91 2.33 -7.17 8.83
C THR A 91 1.18 -7.94 8.21
N VAL A 92 -0.07 -7.66 8.66
CA VAL A 92 -1.28 -8.27 8.08
C VAL A 92 -1.43 -7.93 6.61
N PHE A 93 -1.31 -6.63 6.26
CA PHE A 93 -1.43 -6.16 4.88
C PHE A 93 -0.52 -6.93 3.93
N GLN A 94 0.78 -6.96 4.20
CA GLN A 94 1.72 -7.54 3.25
C GLN A 94 1.76 -9.07 3.27
N SER A 95 1.59 -9.73 4.44
CA SER A 95 1.60 -11.20 4.52
C SER A 95 0.38 -11.77 3.81
N ALA A 96 -0.80 -11.21 4.06
CA ALA A 96 -2.02 -11.61 3.39
C ALA A 96 -1.98 -11.28 1.89
N TYR A 97 -1.33 -10.18 1.48
CA TYR A 97 -1.12 -9.85 0.07
C TYR A 97 -0.28 -10.92 -0.66
N PHE A 98 0.88 -11.29 -0.11
CA PHE A 98 1.72 -12.28 -0.75
C PHE A 98 1.08 -13.67 -0.77
N ALA A 99 0.36 -14.04 0.30
CA ALA A 99 -0.41 -15.27 0.31
C ALA A 99 -1.57 -15.25 -0.72
N ALA A 100 -2.21 -14.10 -0.93
CA ALA A 100 -3.21 -13.93 -1.98
C ALA A 100 -2.60 -14.08 -3.38
N VAL A 101 -1.43 -13.46 -3.61
CA VAL A 101 -0.70 -13.55 -4.90
C VAL A 101 -0.26 -15.00 -5.18
N ASP A 102 0.18 -15.72 -4.16
CA ASP A 102 0.55 -17.14 -4.29
C ASP A 102 -0.64 -18.00 -4.73
N LEU A 103 -1.84 -17.76 -4.16
CA LEU A 103 -3.04 -18.54 -4.43
C LEU A 103 -3.82 -18.13 -5.69
N THR A 104 -3.81 -16.84 -6.05
CA THR A 104 -4.68 -16.28 -7.13
C THR A 104 -3.92 -15.65 -8.27
N GLY A 105 -2.59 -15.62 -8.19
CA GLY A 105 -1.76 -14.88 -9.13
C GLY A 105 -1.68 -13.37 -8.82
N LEU A 106 -0.76 -12.70 -9.52
CA LEU A 106 -0.43 -11.30 -9.30
C LEU A 106 -1.60 -10.37 -9.63
N ALA A 107 -2.24 -10.57 -10.78
CA ALA A 107 -3.29 -9.68 -11.25
C ALA A 107 -4.46 -9.62 -10.28
N VAL A 108 -5.04 -10.77 -9.92
CA VAL A 108 -6.21 -10.87 -9.03
C VAL A 108 -5.86 -10.42 -7.62
N GLY A 109 -4.75 -10.93 -7.04
CA GLY A 109 -4.31 -10.57 -5.69
C GLY A 109 -4.11 -9.06 -5.53
N THR A 110 -3.47 -8.40 -6.50
CA THR A 110 -3.22 -6.96 -6.47
C THR A 110 -4.49 -6.13 -6.66
N VAL A 111 -5.31 -6.49 -7.66
CA VAL A 111 -6.53 -5.72 -7.98
C VAL A 111 -7.54 -5.79 -6.85
N VAL A 112 -7.74 -6.96 -6.23
CA VAL A 112 -8.66 -7.10 -5.10
C VAL A 112 -8.13 -6.34 -3.88
N THR A 113 -6.85 -6.49 -3.54
CA THR A 113 -6.25 -5.79 -2.39
C THR A 113 -6.35 -4.27 -2.54
N LEU A 114 -5.91 -3.73 -3.66
CA LEU A 114 -5.84 -2.29 -3.87
C LEU A 114 -7.18 -1.67 -4.28
N GLY A 115 -8.06 -2.46 -4.90
CA GLY A 115 -9.40 -2.02 -5.25
C GLY A 115 -10.35 -1.99 -4.05
N ALA A 116 -10.27 -2.97 -3.15
CA ALA A 116 -11.08 -3.00 -1.94
C ALA A 116 -10.58 -2.03 -0.85
N GLY A 117 -9.28 -1.72 -0.82
CA GLY A 117 -8.67 -0.85 0.19
C GLY A 117 -9.39 0.51 0.34
N PRO A 118 -9.50 1.33 -0.70
CA PRO A 118 -10.20 2.62 -0.65
C PRO A 118 -11.66 2.51 -0.21
N VAL A 119 -12.35 1.42 -0.60
CA VAL A 119 -13.73 1.16 -0.18
C VAL A 119 -13.81 0.92 1.32
N LEU A 120 -12.93 0.06 1.85
CA LEU A 120 -12.85 -0.21 3.29
C LEU A 120 -12.45 1.03 4.09
N ILE A 121 -11.55 1.87 3.55
CA ILE A 121 -11.19 3.15 4.14
C ILE A 121 -12.41 4.07 4.19
N ALA A 122 -13.18 4.19 3.10
CA ALA A 122 -14.36 5.06 3.03
C ALA A 122 -15.44 4.61 4.02
N VAL A 123 -15.72 3.31 4.09
CA VAL A 123 -16.68 2.72 5.06
C VAL A 123 -16.17 2.92 6.49
N GLY A 124 -14.91 2.61 6.75
CA GLY A 124 -14.29 2.78 8.06
C GLY A 124 -14.26 4.25 8.52
N ALA A 125 -13.99 5.19 7.62
CA ALA A 125 -14.06 6.62 7.89
C ALA A 125 -15.49 7.08 8.23
N ARG A 126 -16.48 6.51 7.57
CA ARG A 126 -17.91 6.75 7.92
C ARG A 126 -18.21 6.30 9.34
N VAL A 127 -17.81 5.09 9.71
CA VAL A 127 -18.13 4.46 11.00
C VAL A 127 -17.32 5.05 12.14
N MET A 128 -15.99 5.20 11.95
CA MET A 128 -15.06 5.57 13.02
C MET A 128 -14.84 7.08 13.14
N LEU A 129 -14.93 7.80 12.05
CA LEU A 129 -14.62 9.23 11.97
C LEU A 129 -15.86 10.10 11.75
N GLY A 130 -17.05 9.49 11.53
CA GLY A 130 -18.30 10.21 11.27
C GLY A 130 -18.33 10.92 9.90
N GLU A 131 -17.42 10.58 8.99
CA GLU A 131 -17.36 11.19 7.66
C GLU A 131 -18.56 10.76 6.81
N LEU A 132 -19.20 11.70 6.12
CA LEU A 132 -20.34 11.40 5.26
C LEU A 132 -19.83 10.94 3.88
N LEU A 133 -20.24 9.75 3.48
CA LEU A 133 -20.09 9.27 2.11
C LEU A 133 -21.13 10.02 1.25
N GLY A 134 -20.68 10.96 0.42
CA GLY A 134 -21.56 11.56 -0.59
C GLY A 134 -21.98 10.53 -1.65
N LEU A 135 -22.89 10.92 -2.56
CA LEU A 135 -23.36 10.05 -3.64
C LEU A 135 -22.23 9.44 -4.47
N GLY A 136 -21.16 10.20 -4.72
CA GLY A 136 -19.95 9.70 -5.41
C GLY A 136 -19.24 8.58 -4.65
N GLY A 137 -19.16 8.68 -3.32
CA GLY A 137 -18.58 7.63 -2.48
C GLY A 137 -19.45 6.37 -2.46
N LEU A 138 -20.78 6.52 -2.37
CA LEU A 138 -21.71 5.38 -2.44
C LEU A 138 -21.66 4.68 -3.80
N ALA A 139 -21.60 5.42 -4.90
CA ALA A 139 -21.46 4.87 -6.25
C ALA A 139 -20.13 4.12 -6.42
N ALA A 140 -19.05 4.67 -5.85
CA ALA A 140 -17.73 4.00 -5.87
C ALA A 140 -17.73 2.69 -5.07
N VAL A 141 -18.34 2.67 -3.88
CA VAL A 141 -18.51 1.45 -3.07
C VAL A 141 -19.33 0.41 -3.85
N ALA A 142 -20.46 0.80 -4.43
CA ALA A 142 -21.31 -0.10 -5.21
C ALA A 142 -20.57 -0.65 -6.44
N GLY A 143 -19.84 0.21 -7.17
CA GLY A 143 -19.02 -0.18 -8.33
C GLY A 143 -17.91 -1.14 -7.97
N ALA A 144 -17.23 -0.93 -6.83
CA ALA A 144 -16.19 -1.82 -6.35
C ALA A 144 -16.74 -3.19 -5.92
N LEU A 145 -17.88 -3.22 -5.24
CA LEU A 145 -18.55 -4.48 -4.88
C LEU A 145 -19.03 -5.24 -6.13
N ALA A 146 -19.56 -4.54 -7.14
CA ALA A 146 -19.94 -5.14 -8.41
C ALA A 146 -18.71 -5.70 -9.15
N GLY A 147 -17.60 -4.95 -9.19
CA GLY A 147 -16.34 -5.39 -9.78
C GLY A 147 -15.78 -6.64 -9.10
N LEU A 148 -15.80 -6.65 -7.76
CA LEU A 148 -15.39 -7.82 -6.97
C LEU A 148 -16.30 -9.03 -7.23
N ALA A 149 -17.63 -8.82 -7.29
CA ALA A 149 -18.58 -9.88 -7.59
C ALA A 149 -18.34 -10.48 -8.98
N VAL A 150 -18.13 -9.65 -10.01
CA VAL A 150 -17.80 -10.11 -11.37
C VAL A 150 -16.50 -10.89 -11.37
N LEU A 151 -15.48 -10.44 -10.66
CA LEU A 151 -14.17 -11.08 -10.60
C LEU A 151 -14.25 -12.45 -9.92
N VAL A 152 -15.02 -12.58 -8.84
CA VAL A 152 -15.13 -13.82 -8.04
C VAL A 152 -16.10 -14.82 -8.67
N LEU A 153 -17.25 -14.34 -9.17
CA LEU A 153 -18.35 -15.21 -9.65
C LEU A 153 -18.30 -15.44 -11.16
N GLY A 154 -17.63 -14.57 -11.92
CA GLY A 154 -17.59 -14.63 -13.37
C GLY A 154 -16.42 -15.44 -13.95
N GLY A 155 -15.51 -15.96 -13.12
CA GLY A 155 -14.43 -16.87 -13.55
C GLY A 155 -14.95 -18.28 -13.79
N GLU A 156 -14.32 -19.01 -14.72
CA GLU A 156 -14.58 -20.46 -14.86
C GLU A 156 -14.13 -21.18 -13.59
N SER A 157 -14.80 -22.29 -13.27
CA SER A 157 -14.57 -23.06 -12.05
C SER A 157 -13.08 -23.46 -11.93
N GLY A 158 -12.35 -22.87 -10.99
CA GLY A 158 -10.95 -23.13 -10.68
C GLY A 158 -9.93 -22.02 -10.98
N GLU A 159 -10.32 -20.93 -11.67
CA GLU A 159 -9.39 -19.84 -11.99
C GLU A 159 -9.19 -18.83 -10.85
N VAL A 160 -10.21 -18.60 -10.03
CA VAL A 160 -10.12 -17.69 -8.87
C VAL A 160 -10.33 -18.51 -7.61
N VAL A 161 -9.29 -18.62 -6.79
CA VAL A 161 -9.34 -19.35 -5.52
C VAL A 161 -9.99 -18.46 -4.45
N PRO A 162 -11.18 -18.84 -3.90
CA PRO A 162 -11.88 -18.00 -2.91
C PRO A 162 -11.04 -17.66 -1.69
N ALA A 163 -10.20 -18.59 -1.23
CA ALA A 163 -9.29 -18.36 -0.10
C ALA A 163 -8.30 -17.23 -0.41
N GLY A 164 -7.77 -17.14 -1.62
CA GLY A 164 -6.87 -16.08 -2.04
C GLY A 164 -7.58 -14.72 -2.12
N VAL A 165 -8.85 -14.68 -2.56
CA VAL A 165 -9.66 -13.46 -2.52
C VAL A 165 -9.91 -12.99 -1.08
N LEU A 166 -10.20 -13.91 -0.15
CA LEU A 166 -10.35 -13.58 1.27
C LEU A 166 -9.05 -13.04 1.86
N LEU A 167 -7.90 -13.59 1.50
CA LEU A 167 -6.59 -13.06 1.89
C LEU A 167 -6.33 -11.67 1.29
N ALA A 168 -6.70 -11.44 0.04
CA ALA A 168 -6.61 -10.12 -0.57
C ALA A 168 -7.49 -9.09 0.13
N LEU A 169 -8.71 -9.46 0.54
CA LEU A 169 -9.60 -8.62 1.35
C LEU A 169 -9.05 -8.38 2.76
N LEU A 170 -8.44 -9.39 3.39
CA LEU A 170 -7.75 -9.24 4.68
C LEU A 170 -6.56 -8.27 4.55
N SER A 171 -5.80 -8.38 3.47
CA SER A 171 -4.75 -7.43 3.12
C SER A 171 -5.30 -6.01 3.00
N ALA A 172 -6.37 -5.83 2.23
CA ALA A 172 -7.05 -4.54 2.09
C ALA A 172 -7.54 -3.97 3.43
N ALA A 173 -8.04 -4.82 4.33
CA ALA A 173 -8.45 -4.43 5.68
C ALA A 173 -7.26 -3.97 6.54
N GLY A 174 -6.11 -4.64 6.45
CA GLY A 174 -4.86 -4.20 7.08
C GLY A 174 -4.43 -2.82 6.60
N TYR A 175 -4.44 -2.60 5.29
CA TYR A 175 -4.15 -1.29 4.69
C TYR A 175 -5.14 -0.20 5.13
N ALA A 176 -6.43 -0.52 5.15
CA ALA A 176 -7.47 0.40 5.63
C ALA A 176 -7.28 0.76 7.10
N ALA A 177 -6.97 -0.22 7.95
CA ALA A 177 -6.71 -0.01 9.37
C ALA A 177 -5.53 0.94 9.62
N ILE A 178 -4.41 0.75 8.91
CA ILE A 178 -3.24 1.66 8.98
C ILE A 178 -3.65 3.08 8.58
N THR A 179 -4.37 3.21 7.48
CA THR A 179 -4.78 4.51 6.94
C THR A 179 -5.71 5.25 7.90
N LEU A 180 -6.73 4.55 8.43
CA LEU A 180 -7.68 5.12 9.39
C LEU A 180 -7.00 5.49 10.71
N LEU A 181 -6.11 4.63 11.22
CA LEU A 181 -5.32 4.91 12.41
C LEU A 181 -4.44 6.15 12.23
N THR A 182 -3.77 6.25 11.09
CA THR A 182 -2.91 7.39 10.76
C THR A 182 -3.72 8.68 10.66
N ARG A 183 -4.89 8.65 10.01
CA ARG A 183 -5.82 9.79 9.93
C ARG A 183 -6.35 10.19 11.32
N TRP A 184 -6.76 9.22 12.12
CA TRP A 184 -7.26 9.47 13.47
C TRP A 184 -6.20 10.09 14.38
N LEU A 185 -4.98 9.59 14.37
CA LEU A 185 -3.86 10.14 15.14
C LEU A 185 -3.37 11.50 14.59
N GLY A 186 -3.56 11.78 13.32
CA GLY A 186 -3.14 13.04 12.67
C GLY A 186 -4.08 14.23 12.92
N ARG A 187 -5.29 14.02 13.43
CA ARG A 187 -6.31 15.08 13.62
C ARG A 187 -5.83 16.28 14.47
N ASP A 188 -4.98 16.03 15.44
CA ASP A 188 -4.50 17.07 16.36
C ASP A 188 -3.10 17.58 16.00
N GLY A 189 -2.67 17.45 14.74
CA GLY A 189 -1.36 17.93 14.27
C GLY A 189 -0.16 17.08 14.73
N GLY A 190 -0.39 15.97 15.43
CA GLY A 190 0.63 15.04 15.93
C GLY A 190 0.91 13.91 14.92
N GLY A 191 1.68 14.19 13.87
CA GLY A 191 2.18 13.17 12.96
C GLY A 191 3.67 12.88 13.25
N GLY A 192 4.02 11.63 13.55
CA GLY A 192 5.40 11.20 13.60
C GLY A 192 6.09 11.30 12.22
N ASP A 193 7.41 11.14 12.18
CA ASP A 193 8.11 11.02 10.90
C ASP A 193 7.68 9.71 10.20
N ALA A 194 7.13 9.84 8.98
CA ALA A 194 6.57 8.70 8.26
C ALA A 194 7.62 7.61 7.98
N LEU A 195 8.85 8.01 7.64
CA LEU A 195 9.92 7.04 7.37
C LEU A 195 10.35 6.32 8.66
N THR A 196 10.45 7.03 9.79
CA THR A 196 10.71 6.42 11.11
C THR A 196 9.57 5.47 11.50
N THR A 197 8.31 5.86 11.27
CA THR A 197 7.15 4.99 11.55
C THR A 197 7.20 3.73 10.69
N SER A 198 7.56 3.85 9.41
CA SER A 198 7.72 2.70 8.51
C SER A 198 8.85 1.77 8.95
N ALA A 199 10.01 2.32 9.35
CA ALA A 199 11.11 1.50 9.87
C ALA A 199 10.68 0.69 11.11
N TRP A 200 9.97 1.31 12.05
CA TRP A 200 9.40 0.60 13.20
C TRP A 200 8.35 -0.45 12.79
N ALA A 201 7.50 -0.13 11.82
CA ALA A 201 6.49 -1.06 11.32
C ALA A 201 7.13 -2.30 10.68
N PHE A 202 8.19 -2.12 9.87
CA PHE A 202 8.96 -3.23 9.33
C PHE A 202 9.70 -4.03 10.42
N GLY A 203 10.21 -3.36 11.46
CA GLY A 203 10.81 -4.04 12.62
C GLY A 203 9.81 -4.93 13.35
N ILE A 204 8.60 -4.44 13.60
CA ILE A 204 7.51 -5.22 14.22
C ILE A 204 7.12 -6.39 13.30
N GLY A 205 7.01 -6.14 12.00
CA GLY A 205 6.74 -7.18 11.01
C GLY A 205 7.81 -8.26 10.99
N ALA A 206 9.09 -7.89 10.99
CA ALA A 206 10.18 -8.86 11.04
C ALA A 206 10.14 -9.73 12.31
N VAL A 207 9.96 -9.11 13.47
CA VAL A 207 9.89 -9.85 14.75
C VAL A 207 8.63 -10.72 14.82
N GLY A 208 7.47 -10.18 14.42
CA GLY A 208 6.20 -10.90 14.49
C GLY A 208 6.10 -12.06 13.49
N LEU A 209 6.72 -11.92 12.31
CA LEU A 209 6.69 -12.95 11.27
C LEU A 209 7.76 -14.03 11.47
N LEU A 210 8.82 -13.76 12.25
CA LEU A 210 9.93 -14.69 12.43
C LEU A 210 9.49 -16.12 12.82
N PRO A 211 8.63 -16.35 13.84
CA PRO A 211 8.23 -17.70 14.22
C PRO A 211 7.44 -18.40 13.09
N MET A 212 6.57 -17.68 12.40
CA MET A 212 5.77 -18.24 11.30
C MET A 212 6.64 -18.52 10.07
N ALA A 213 7.54 -17.62 9.71
CA ALA A 213 8.50 -17.80 8.64
C ALA A 213 9.47 -18.97 8.93
N ALA A 214 9.88 -19.14 10.20
CA ALA A 214 10.72 -20.29 10.60
C ALA A 214 9.95 -21.62 10.48
N ALA A 215 8.65 -21.64 10.78
CA ALA A 215 7.82 -22.82 10.61
C ALA A 215 7.52 -23.14 9.14
N GLU A 216 7.40 -22.13 8.29
CA GLU A 216 7.19 -22.28 6.84
C GLU A 216 8.48 -22.70 6.08
N GLY A 217 9.64 -22.30 6.59
CA GLY A 217 10.95 -22.49 5.95
C GLY A 217 11.57 -21.14 5.58
N ILE A 218 12.43 -20.63 6.48
CA ILE A 218 13.03 -19.29 6.31
C ILE A 218 14.15 -19.26 5.26
N VAL A 219 14.77 -20.40 4.98
CA VAL A 219 15.86 -20.55 4.01
C VAL A 219 15.35 -21.27 2.78
N PRO A 220 15.45 -20.66 1.59
CA PRO A 220 14.99 -21.30 0.37
C PRO A 220 15.86 -22.50 0.00
N HIS A 221 15.23 -23.65 -0.27
CA HIS A 221 15.89 -24.84 -0.84
C HIS A 221 15.64 -24.85 -2.35
N THR A 222 16.65 -24.47 -3.10
CA THR A 222 16.55 -24.38 -4.56
C THR A 222 17.93 -24.44 -5.21
N ALA A 223 18.01 -24.96 -6.43
CA ALA A 223 19.22 -24.87 -7.25
C ALA A 223 19.50 -23.42 -7.71
N GLN A 224 18.52 -22.50 -7.61
CA GLN A 224 18.60 -21.13 -8.07
C GLN A 224 18.77 -20.12 -6.92
N THR A 225 19.52 -20.50 -5.87
CA THR A 225 19.70 -19.68 -4.65
C THR A 225 20.13 -18.25 -4.95
N GLY A 226 21.05 -18.05 -5.90
CA GLY A 226 21.51 -16.70 -6.28
C GLY A 226 20.38 -15.83 -6.85
N GLN A 227 19.48 -16.41 -7.64
CA GLN A 227 18.33 -15.69 -8.22
C GLN A 227 17.32 -15.35 -7.13
N VAL A 228 17.04 -16.27 -6.22
CA VAL A 228 16.12 -16.01 -5.08
C VAL A 228 16.68 -14.91 -4.19
N LEU A 229 17.96 -14.96 -3.82
CA LEU A 229 18.61 -13.91 -3.02
C LEU A 229 18.54 -12.55 -3.72
N TRP A 230 18.80 -12.50 -5.03
CA TRP A 230 18.65 -11.27 -5.80
C TRP A 230 17.22 -10.72 -5.75
N LEU A 231 16.19 -11.57 -5.91
CA LEU A 231 14.81 -11.17 -5.83
C LEU A 231 14.43 -10.67 -4.43
N LEU A 232 14.92 -11.31 -3.37
CA LEU A 232 14.71 -10.86 -1.98
C LEU A 232 15.34 -9.49 -1.74
N VAL A 233 16.58 -9.29 -2.19
CA VAL A 233 17.26 -7.98 -2.13
C VAL A 233 16.49 -6.94 -2.95
N TYR A 234 16.04 -7.30 -4.14
CA TYR A 234 15.22 -6.43 -4.98
C TYR A 234 13.93 -6.00 -4.26
N VAL A 235 13.19 -6.93 -3.67
CA VAL A 235 11.94 -6.64 -2.92
C VAL A 235 12.21 -5.72 -1.73
N ALA A 236 13.29 -5.93 -1.01
CA ALA A 236 13.65 -5.06 0.11
C ALA A 236 14.13 -3.67 -0.34
N ALA A 237 14.91 -3.59 -1.42
CA ALA A 237 15.51 -2.34 -1.88
C ALA A 237 14.53 -1.48 -2.70
N VAL A 238 13.91 -2.05 -3.74
CA VAL A 238 13.15 -1.27 -4.73
C VAL A 238 11.72 -1.01 -4.26
N PRO A 239 10.81 -2.01 -4.16
CA PRO A 239 9.43 -1.75 -3.76
C PRO A 239 9.27 -1.49 -2.26
N THR A 240 10.33 -1.59 -1.45
CA THR A 240 10.25 -1.27 -0.02
C THR A 240 11.04 0.00 0.29
N ALA A 241 12.35 -0.04 0.45
CA ALA A 241 13.11 1.11 0.94
C ALA A 241 13.03 2.32 -0.01
N LEU A 242 13.30 2.12 -1.30
CA LEU A 242 13.28 3.18 -2.30
C LEU A 242 11.87 3.74 -2.52
N ALA A 243 10.88 2.87 -2.75
CA ALA A 243 9.50 3.29 -3.02
C ALA A 243 8.91 4.09 -1.85
N TYR A 244 9.09 3.64 -0.60
CA TYR A 244 8.64 4.39 0.57
C TYR A 244 9.36 5.73 0.70
N ALA A 245 10.67 5.79 0.47
CA ALA A 245 11.42 7.04 0.53
C ALA A 245 10.93 8.05 -0.53
N LEU A 246 10.76 7.60 -1.78
CA LEU A 246 10.26 8.43 -2.87
C LEU A 246 8.80 8.85 -2.65
N TYR A 247 7.94 7.93 -2.22
CA TYR A 247 6.55 8.23 -1.91
C TYR A 247 6.43 9.34 -0.87
N PHE A 248 7.10 9.24 0.28
CA PHE A 248 7.01 10.26 1.31
C PHE A 248 7.64 11.59 0.90
N ALA A 249 8.71 11.56 0.09
CA ALA A 249 9.31 12.78 -0.45
C ALA A 249 8.38 13.47 -1.47
N GLY A 250 7.74 12.69 -2.35
CA GLY A 250 6.81 13.20 -3.35
C GLY A 250 5.49 13.68 -2.76
N ALA A 251 4.89 12.87 -1.87
CA ALA A 251 3.60 13.17 -1.24
C ALA A 251 3.63 14.42 -0.35
N ALA A 252 4.79 14.80 0.16
CA ALA A 252 4.95 16.02 0.96
C ALA A 252 4.69 17.32 0.17
N ALA A 253 4.85 17.31 -1.17
CA ALA A 253 4.74 18.48 -2.02
C ALA A 253 3.56 18.45 -3.00
N VAL A 254 2.83 17.33 -3.06
CA VAL A 254 1.73 17.10 -4.00
C VAL A 254 0.41 16.96 -3.24
N ARG A 255 -0.69 17.39 -3.85
CA ARG A 255 -2.03 17.27 -3.27
C ARG A 255 -2.41 15.80 -3.09
N SER A 256 -3.01 15.44 -1.97
CA SER A 256 -3.40 14.06 -1.64
C SER A 256 -4.26 13.39 -2.74
N ALA A 257 -5.18 14.11 -3.34
CA ALA A 257 -5.98 13.62 -4.47
C ALA A 257 -5.11 13.23 -5.68
N THR A 258 -4.10 14.04 -6.02
CA THR A 258 -3.16 13.72 -7.11
C THR A 258 -2.30 12.51 -6.74
N VAL A 259 -1.85 12.41 -5.49
CA VAL A 259 -1.12 11.23 -4.99
C VAL A 259 -1.97 9.98 -5.17
N SER A 260 -3.25 10.00 -4.73
CA SER A 260 -4.16 8.86 -4.85
C SER A 260 -4.36 8.40 -6.31
N VAL A 261 -4.47 9.34 -7.25
CA VAL A 261 -4.60 9.01 -8.68
C VAL A 261 -3.30 8.38 -9.22
N ILE A 262 -2.13 8.93 -8.86
CA ILE A 262 -0.84 8.38 -9.29
C ILE A 262 -0.63 6.97 -8.72
N MET A 263 -1.09 6.69 -7.51
CA MET A 263 -0.96 5.37 -6.89
C MET A 263 -1.79 4.28 -7.62
N LEU A 264 -2.72 4.63 -8.51
CA LEU A 264 -3.37 3.67 -9.40
C LEU A 264 -2.39 3.05 -10.43
N LEU A 265 -1.19 3.62 -10.58
CA LEU A 265 -0.12 2.99 -11.37
C LEU A 265 0.34 1.66 -10.77
N GLU A 266 0.22 1.45 -9.46
CA GLU A 266 0.57 0.19 -8.81
C GLU A 266 -0.25 -0.99 -9.35
N PRO A 267 -1.59 -1.02 -9.28
CA PRO A 267 -2.36 -2.13 -9.82
C PRO A 267 -2.28 -2.22 -11.35
N VAL A 268 -2.12 -1.10 -12.06
CA VAL A 268 -1.97 -1.10 -13.52
C VAL A 268 -0.64 -1.74 -13.93
N SER A 269 0.47 -1.37 -13.30
CA SER A 269 1.78 -1.97 -13.58
C SER A 269 1.84 -3.43 -13.15
N ALA A 270 1.22 -3.80 -12.02
CA ALA A 270 1.11 -5.19 -11.59
C ALA A 270 0.35 -6.04 -12.62
N ALA A 271 -0.81 -5.58 -13.09
CA ALA A 271 -1.59 -6.29 -14.13
C ALA A 271 -0.83 -6.41 -15.45
N LEU A 272 -0.14 -5.36 -15.88
CA LEU A 272 0.68 -5.39 -17.09
C LEU A 272 1.82 -6.41 -16.97
N ILE A 273 2.52 -6.45 -15.83
CA ILE A 273 3.60 -7.40 -15.58
C ILE A 273 3.05 -8.83 -15.49
N ALA A 274 1.90 -9.04 -14.86
CA ALA A 274 1.24 -10.34 -14.77
C ALA A 274 1.03 -10.94 -16.17
N VAL A 275 0.50 -10.17 -17.11
CA VAL A 275 0.24 -10.64 -18.48
C VAL A 275 1.53 -10.77 -19.29
N THR A 276 2.39 -9.75 -19.28
CA THR A 276 3.55 -9.69 -20.20
C THR A 276 4.73 -10.54 -19.75
N VAL A 277 5.03 -10.52 -18.45
CA VAL A 277 6.21 -11.18 -17.85
C VAL A 277 5.85 -12.54 -17.28
N LEU A 278 4.80 -12.60 -16.45
CA LEU A 278 4.40 -13.83 -15.77
C LEU A 278 3.54 -14.74 -16.65
N ARG A 279 3.08 -14.24 -17.81
CA ARG A 279 2.22 -14.96 -18.77
C ARG A 279 0.91 -15.43 -18.14
N GLU A 280 0.39 -14.66 -17.16
CA GLU A 280 -0.93 -14.95 -16.59
C GLU A 280 -2.01 -14.75 -17.66
N ARG A 281 -2.95 -15.69 -17.75
CA ARG A 281 -4.11 -15.59 -18.62
C ARG A 281 -5.23 -14.90 -17.85
N LEU A 282 -5.65 -13.75 -18.35
CA LEU A 282 -6.78 -13.03 -17.77
C LEU A 282 -8.06 -13.45 -18.51
N THR A 283 -9.04 -13.95 -17.75
CA THR A 283 -10.38 -14.18 -18.29
C THR A 283 -11.10 -12.87 -18.55
N ALA A 284 -12.17 -12.91 -19.33
CA ALA A 284 -13.05 -11.76 -19.53
C ALA A 284 -13.59 -11.22 -18.20
N ALA A 285 -13.96 -12.12 -17.27
CA ALA A 285 -14.43 -11.76 -15.94
C ALA A 285 -13.36 -11.02 -15.13
N THR A 286 -12.10 -11.51 -15.15
CA THR A 286 -10.97 -10.85 -14.49
C THR A 286 -10.74 -9.45 -15.06
N VAL A 287 -10.78 -9.29 -16.39
CA VAL A 287 -10.60 -7.99 -17.04
C VAL A 287 -11.75 -7.03 -16.67
N ILE A 288 -13.00 -7.47 -16.80
CA ILE A 288 -14.18 -6.63 -16.49
C ILE A 288 -14.20 -6.25 -15.01
N GLY A 289 -14.01 -7.23 -14.11
CA GLY A 289 -13.96 -6.97 -12.66
C GLY A 289 -12.85 -6.00 -12.28
N THR A 290 -11.65 -6.16 -12.87
CA THR A 290 -10.52 -5.25 -12.69
C THR A 290 -10.86 -3.83 -13.15
N LEU A 291 -11.44 -3.66 -14.32
CA LEU A 291 -11.82 -2.34 -14.85
C LEU A 291 -12.89 -1.68 -13.98
N LEU A 292 -13.87 -2.43 -13.49
CA LEU A 292 -14.89 -1.92 -12.57
C LEU A 292 -14.26 -1.47 -11.23
N LEU A 293 -13.36 -2.25 -10.65
CA LEU A 293 -12.64 -1.88 -9.44
C LEU A 293 -11.79 -0.62 -9.63
N LEU A 294 -11.00 -0.56 -10.69
CA LEU A 294 -10.14 0.59 -10.98
C LEU A 294 -10.95 1.87 -11.26
N THR A 295 -12.06 1.76 -12.01
CA THR A 295 -12.94 2.91 -12.26
C THR A 295 -13.66 3.37 -11.01
N ALA A 296 -14.07 2.46 -10.13
CA ALA A 296 -14.65 2.78 -8.83
C ALA A 296 -13.66 3.55 -7.93
N VAL A 297 -12.40 3.08 -7.84
CA VAL A 297 -11.34 3.74 -7.07
C VAL A 297 -11.00 5.12 -7.66
N ALA A 298 -10.88 5.22 -8.98
CA ALA A 298 -10.66 6.51 -9.65
C ALA A 298 -11.83 7.48 -9.41
N GLY A 299 -13.06 6.99 -9.50
CA GLY A 299 -14.26 7.77 -9.21
C GLY A 299 -14.29 8.28 -7.75
N LEU A 300 -13.92 7.43 -6.79
CA LEU A 300 -13.81 7.83 -5.38
C LEU A 300 -12.75 8.92 -5.18
N ALA A 301 -11.56 8.74 -5.73
CA ALA A 301 -10.48 9.73 -5.64
C ALA A 301 -10.88 11.09 -6.25
N LEU A 302 -11.59 11.07 -7.37
CA LEU A 302 -12.12 12.29 -8.00
C LEU A 302 -13.23 12.96 -7.16
N ALA A 303 -14.13 12.17 -6.56
CA ALA A 303 -15.18 12.67 -5.68
C ALA A 303 -14.59 13.34 -4.43
N GLU A 304 -13.60 12.73 -3.79
CA GLU A 304 -12.88 13.31 -2.65
C GLU A 304 -12.14 14.60 -3.04
N ALA A 305 -11.49 14.62 -4.20
CA ALA A 305 -10.81 15.80 -4.71
C ALA A 305 -11.76 16.99 -4.92
N ARG A 306 -12.94 16.74 -5.50
CA ARG A 306 -13.99 17.76 -5.71
C ARG A 306 -14.54 18.25 -4.38
N GLY A 307 -14.84 17.35 -3.45
CA GLY A 307 -15.31 17.69 -2.11
C GLY A 307 -14.35 18.59 -1.36
N ALA A 308 -13.05 18.25 -1.38
CA ALA A 308 -12.00 19.07 -0.77
C ALA A 308 -11.84 20.45 -1.43
N ALA A 309 -12.03 20.55 -2.74
CA ALA A 309 -11.96 21.82 -3.46
C ALA A 309 -13.15 22.75 -3.08
N VAL A 310 -14.36 22.19 -2.98
CA VAL A 310 -15.57 22.94 -2.55
C VAL A 310 -15.43 23.41 -1.11
N ALA A 311 -14.95 22.56 -0.20
CA ALA A 311 -14.73 22.92 1.21
C ALA A 311 -13.74 24.09 1.35
N ARG A 312 -12.64 24.09 0.60
CA ARG A 312 -11.66 25.19 0.59
C ARG A 312 -12.24 26.50 0.07
N ARG A 313 -13.06 26.47 -0.98
CA ARG A 313 -13.72 27.66 -1.51
C ARG A 313 -14.65 28.29 -0.46
N ARG A 314 -15.47 27.47 0.20
CA ARG A 314 -16.35 27.95 1.30
C ARG A 314 -15.57 28.56 2.47
N GLN A 315 -14.43 27.96 2.85
CA GLN A 315 -13.57 28.54 3.89
C GLN A 315 -12.94 29.85 3.46
N ALA A 316 -12.48 29.99 2.22
CA ALA A 316 -11.93 31.24 1.70
C ALA A 316 -12.99 32.35 1.65
N GLU A 317 -14.20 32.04 1.25
CA GLU A 317 -15.35 32.97 1.25
C GLU A 317 -15.72 33.40 2.67
N ALA A 318 -15.71 32.48 3.66
CA ALA A 318 -16.02 32.78 5.06
C ALA A 318 -14.95 33.63 5.77
N VAL A 319 -13.70 33.64 5.27
CA VAL A 319 -12.62 34.49 5.81
C VAL A 319 -12.59 35.86 5.14
N ALA A 320 -13.21 36.01 3.96
CA ALA A 320 -13.27 37.26 3.20
C ALA A 320 -14.44 38.18 3.62
N VAL A 321 -15.36 37.69 4.48
CA VAL A 321 -16.46 38.43 5.12
C VAL A 321 -16.10 38.76 6.57
#